data_8aba38c2f5d418682877396bf06dc506
#
_entry.id   8aba38c2f5d418682877396bf06dc506
#
_cell.length_a   1.000
_cell.length_b   1.000
_cell.length_c   1.000
_cell.angle_alpha   90.00
_cell.angle_beta   90.00
_cell.angle_gamma   90.00
#
_symmetry.space_group_name_H-M   'P 1'
#
loop_
_entity.id
_entity.type
_entity.pdbx_description
1 polymer ?
#
loop_
_entity_poly.entity_id
_entity_poly.type
_entity_poly.pdbx_seq_one_letter_code
_entity_poly.pdbx_strand_id
1 'polypeptide(L)'
;MELRHLRYFSVLAEELHFGRAAARLAISQPPLSVAIRQLEDSIGARLFERNSKAVRLTPAGEAMRLSARKILAQAEEAALEARDAAAGLVGNLRIGFVGAMLYRGLPQALRNFQARYPGVRIKLTEMNSGEQITELMHDGLDLGFVHTSRMPDELESRLLVSEPFVCCLPARHPLARKAGVRAGDLRDQPFVLFGQGVSPDYHDRILSICAQAGFRPQVRHEARHWLAVVSLVSQGLGVALVPQALRHSALRGAVFRPLADARARSDAYGVSRRDARNPLIGRLLDEFGDTPARA
;
A
#
# COMPACT_ATOMS: atom_id res chain seq x y z
N MET A 1 12.31 -6.05 30.23
CA MET A 1 11.92 -5.25 29.04
C MET A 1 10.53 -4.68 29.26
N GLU A 2 10.29 -3.38 29.00
CA GLU A 2 9.01 -2.68 29.17
C GLU A 2 8.62 -1.97 27.88
N LEU A 3 7.32 -1.71 27.65
CA LEU A 3 6.85 -0.97 26.46
C LEU A 3 7.49 0.42 26.34
N ARG A 4 7.78 1.08 27.45
CA ARG A 4 8.49 2.36 27.47
C ARG A 4 9.88 2.24 26.84
N HIS A 5 10.62 1.17 27.13
CA HIS A 5 11.94 0.91 26.55
C HIS A 5 11.86 0.73 25.04
N LEU A 6 10.83 -0.01 24.56
CA LEU A 6 10.60 -0.22 23.13
C LEU A 6 10.24 1.08 22.41
N ARG A 7 9.42 1.95 23.03
CA ARG A 7 9.08 3.27 22.49
C ARG A 7 10.32 4.15 22.36
N TYR A 8 11.15 4.22 23.40
CA TYR A 8 12.39 4.99 23.39
C TYR A 8 13.39 4.45 22.35
N PHE A 9 13.51 3.13 22.26
CA PHE A 9 14.34 2.48 21.25
C PHE A 9 13.86 2.82 19.83
N SER A 10 12.55 2.72 19.54
CA SER A 10 11.99 3.01 18.23
C SER A 10 12.27 4.44 17.79
N VAL A 11 12.07 5.43 18.66
CA VAL A 11 12.36 6.82 18.34
C VAL A 11 13.86 7.04 18.14
N LEU A 12 14.73 6.44 18.97
CA LEU A 12 16.18 6.54 18.77
C LEU A 12 16.64 5.86 17.47
N ALA A 13 16.02 4.73 17.10
CA ALA A 13 16.31 4.01 15.86
C ALA A 13 15.95 4.84 14.60
N GLU A 14 14.97 5.72 14.69
CA GLU A 14 14.60 6.64 13.61
C GLU A 14 15.53 7.86 13.56
N GLU A 15 15.83 8.45 14.72
CA GLU A 15 16.61 9.71 14.81
C GLU A 15 18.12 9.47 14.66
N LEU A 16 18.61 8.32 15.06
CA LEU A 16 20.05 7.97 15.14
C LEU A 16 20.89 9.04 15.85
N HIS A 17 20.25 9.74 16.82
CA HIS A 17 20.85 10.80 17.58
C HIS A 17 20.13 10.98 18.94
N PHE A 18 20.82 10.73 20.04
CA PHE A 18 20.23 10.76 21.39
C PHE A 18 19.55 12.09 21.75
N GLY A 19 20.18 13.21 21.42
CA GLY A 19 19.61 14.55 21.70
C GLY A 19 18.31 14.81 20.95
N ARG A 20 18.24 14.49 19.64
CA ARG A 20 17.01 14.64 18.85
C ARG A 20 15.92 13.68 19.33
N ALA A 21 16.29 12.43 19.60
CA ALA A 21 15.34 11.44 20.12
C ALA A 21 14.78 11.87 21.49
N ALA A 22 15.61 12.36 22.39
CA ALA A 22 15.18 12.87 23.68
C ALA A 22 14.23 14.07 23.55
N ALA A 23 14.56 15.02 22.66
CA ALA A 23 13.69 16.17 22.38
C ALA A 23 12.33 15.73 21.80
N ARG A 24 12.31 14.78 20.85
CA ARG A 24 11.09 14.20 20.27
C ARG A 24 10.23 13.46 21.30
N LEU A 25 10.86 12.85 22.30
CA LEU A 25 10.20 12.16 23.42
C LEU A 25 9.80 13.11 24.56
N ALA A 26 10.11 14.40 24.45
CA ALA A 26 9.90 15.41 25.50
C ALA A 26 10.55 15.03 26.85
N ILE A 27 11.77 14.43 26.82
CA ILE A 27 12.57 14.06 27.97
C ILE A 27 14.00 14.59 27.82
N SER A 28 14.77 14.56 28.92
CA SER A 28 16.22 14.80 28.84
C SER A 28 16.99 13.57 28.32
N GLN A 29 18.19 13.78 27.82
CA GLN A 29 19.00 12.70 27.26
C GLN A 29 19.43 11.60 28.27
N PRO A 30 19.77 11.89 29.54
CA PRO A 30 20.18 10.87 30.49
C PRO A 30 19.17 9.74 30.70
N PRO A 31 17.86 9.97 30.95
CA PRO A 31 16.88 8.90 31.11
C PRO A 31 16.72 8.06 29.81
N LEU A 32 16.82 8.66 28.63
CA LEU A 32 16.83 7.90 27.39
C LEU A 32 18.02 6.94 27.33
N SER A 33 19.21 7.43 27.65
CA SER A 33 20.44 6.60 27.65
C SER A 33 20.39 5.44 28.65
N VAL A 34 19.80 5.67 29.83
CA VAL A 34 19.59 4.62 30.83
C VAL A 34 18.59 3.57 30.33
N ALA A 35 17.44 3.99 29.79
CA ALA A 35 16.42 3.09 29.29
C ALA A 35 16.93 2.21 28.14
N ILE A 36 17.72 2.78 27.21
CA ILE A 36 18.33 1.99 26.13
C ILE A 36 19.30 0.96 26.68
N ARG A 37 20.14 1.32 27.67
CA ARG A 37 21.06 0.37 28.31
C ARG A 37 20.29 -0.76 29.00
N GLN A 38 19.26 -0.43 29.77
CA GLN A 38 18.40 -1.43 30.43
C GLN A 38 17.74 -2.38 29.41
N LEU A 39 17.35 -1.86 28.25
CA LEU A 39 16.82 -2.71 27.15
C LEU A 39 17.90 -3.65 26.62
N GLU A 40 19.09 -3.11 26.30
CA GLU A 40 20.25 -3.90 25.84
C GLU A 40 20.64 -4.98 26.86
N ASP A 41 20.69 -4.65 28.14
CA ASP A 41 20.98 -5.59 29.22
C ASP A 41 19.91 -6.68 29.34
N SER A 42 18.63 -6.33 29.21
CA SER A 42 17.52 -7.29 29.28
C SER A 42 17.47 -8.26 28.10
N ILE A 43 18.04 -7.87 26.95
CA ILE A 43 18.12 -8.70 25.73
C ILE A 43 19.44 -9.49 25.69
N GLY A 44 20.48 -9.00 26.37
CA GLY A 44 21.82 -9.58 26.34
C GLY A 44 22.59 -9.22 25.06
N ALA A 45 22.16 -8.18 24.34
CA ALA A 45 22.79 -7.75 23.10
C ALA A 45 22.77 -6.22 22.96
N ARG A 46 23.82 -5.65 22.36
CA ARG A 46 23.83 -4.23 22.00
C ARG A 46 22.96 -4.01 20.76
N LEU A 47 22.11 -2.99 20.83
CA LEU A 47 21.21 -2.59 19.75
C LEU A 47 21.77 -1.41 18.95
N PHE A 48 22.65 -0.61 19.59
CA PHE A 48 23.30 0.53 18.94
C PHE A 48 24.82 0.45 19.07
N GLU A 49 25.50 0.71 17.96
CA GLU A 49 26.89 1.10 17.94
C GLU A 49 27.00 2.60 18.18
N ARG A 50 27.83 2.98 19.17
CA ARG A 50 28.03 4.36 19.58
C ARG A 50 29.51 4.71 19.42
N ASN A 51 29.80 5.67 18.59
CA ASN A 51 31.10 6.31 18.56
C ASN A 51 30.96 7.82 18.72
N SER A 52 32.06 8.53 18.87
CA SER A 52 32.03 9.99 19.07
C SER A 52 31.38 10.80 17.94
N LYS A 53 31.13 10.18 16.77
CA LYS A 53 30.64 10.85 15.57
C LYS A 53 29.28 10.34 15.06
N ALA A 54 28.84 9.15 15.48
CA ALA A 54 27.62 8.55 14.94
C ALA A 54 27.00 7.52 15.89
N VAL A 55 25.67 7.39 15.80
CA VAL A 55 24.85 6.31 16.35
C VAL A 55 24.32 5.49 15.18
N ARG A 56 24.52 4.18 15.21
CA ARG A 56 24.03 3.25 14.17
C ARG A 56 23.36 2.04 14.82
N LEU A 57 22.42 1.43 14.14
CA LEU A 57 21.87 0.15 14.58
C LEU A 57 22.87 -0.98 14.34
N THR A 58 22.94 -1.91 15.28
CA THR A 58 23.59 -3.22 15.09
C THR A 58 22.65 -4.14 14.31
N PRO A 59 23.11 -5.32 13.83
CA PRO A 59 22.21 -6.35 13.29
C PRO A 59 21.10 -6.75 14.27
N ALA A 60 21.40 -6.83 15.58
CA ALA A 60 20.41 -7.05 16.62
C ALA A 60 19.44 -5.86 16.75
N GLY A 61 19.94 -4.63 16.59
CA GLY A 61 19.12 -3.42 16.56
C GLY A 61 18.14 -3.39 15.37
N GLU A 62 18.56 -3.81 14.20
CA GLU A 62 17.67 -3.90 13.02
C GLU A 62 16.57 -4.95 13.22
N ALA A 63 16.92 -6.13 13.73
CA ALA A 63 15.91 -7.15 14.06
C ALA A 63 14.93 -6.64 15.12
N MET A 64 15.46 -5.95 16.16
CA MET A 64 14.64 -5.38 17.22
C MET A 64 13.76 -4.25 16.74
N ARG A 65 14.17 -3.46 15.75
CA ARG A 65 13.37 -2.36 15.16
C ARG A 65 12.07 -2.87 14.59
N LEU A 66 12.10 -3.98 13.87
CA LEU A 66 10.90 -4.63 13.33
C LEU A 66 9.99 -5.17 14.44
N SER A 67 10.58 -5.85 15.42
CA SER A 67 9.84 -6.47 16.53
C SER A 67 9.23 -5.44 17.49
N ALA A 68 9.99 -4.38 17.84
CA ALA A 68 9.51 -3.31 18.72
C ALA A 68 8.29 -2.60 18.13
N ARG A 69 8.29 -2.33 16.82
CA ARG A 69 7.17 -1.71 16.12
C ARG A 69 5.90 -2.56 16.20
N LYS A 70 6.03 -3.89 16.05
CA LYS A 70 4.90 -4.82 16.20
C LYS A 70 4.33 -4.83 17.60
N ILE A 71 5.21 -4.98 18.62
CA ILE A 71 4.79 -5.07 20.01
C ILE A 71 4.08 -3.78 20.45
N LEU A 72 4.60 -2.61 20.04
CA LEU A 72 3.97 -1.32 20.34
C LEU A 72 2.59 -1.20 19.67
N ALA A 73 2.47 -1.62 18.40
CA ALA A 73 1.19 -1.63 17.70
C ALA A 73 0.17 -2.55 18.36
N GLN A 74 0.58 -3.76 18.76
CA GLN A 74 -0.29 -4.71 19.48
C GLN A 74 -0.73 -4.18 20.84
N ALA A 75 0.16 -3.52 21.58
CA ALA A 75 -0.18 -2.94 22.87
C ALA A 75 -1.21 -1.78 22.75
N GLU A 76 -1.07 -0.95 21.71
CA GLU A 76 -2.05 0.11 21.40
C GLU A 76 -3.40 -0.50 21.00
N GLU A 77 -3.40 -1.57 20.22
CA GLU A 77 -4.60 -2.31 19.80
C GLU A 77 -5.33 -2.91 21.01
N ALA A 78 -4.63 -3.63 21.88
CA ALA A 78 -5.21 -4.21 23.09
C ALA A 78 -5.86 -3.15 24.00
N ALA A 79 -5.19 -1.99 24.15
CA ALA A 79 -5.73 -0.87 24.90
C ALA A 79 -6.99 -0.26 24.26
N LEU A 80 -7.05 -0.27 22.93
CA LEU A 80 -8.20 0.22 22.17
C LEU A 80 -9.37 -0.77 22.26
N GLU A 81 -9.12 -2.07 22.06
CA GLU A 81 -10.12 -3.14 22.23
C GLU A 81 -10.76 -3.12 23.61
N ALA A 82 -9.96 -2.95 24.66
CA ALA A 82 -10.46 -2.86 26.03
C ALA A 82 -11.38 -1.63 26.23
N ARG A 83 -11.01 -0.48 25.65
CA ARG A 83 -11.86 0.73 25.69
C ARG A 83 -13.14 0.55 24.90
N ASP A 84 -13.04 -0.06 23.72
CA ASP A 84 -14.17 -0.27 22.84
C ASP A 84 -15.16 -1.28 23.43
N ALA A 85 -14.65 -2.32 24.09
CA ALA A 85 -15.48 -3.24 24.88
C ALA A 85 -16.20 -2.55 26.03
N ALA A 86 -15.49 -1.69 26.77
CA ALA A 86 -16.07 -0.91 27.85
C ALA A 86 -17.11 0.11 27.36
N ALA A 87 -16.98 0.63 26.14
CA ALA A 87 -17.92 1.55 25.52
C ALA A 87 -19.04 0.85 24.72
N GLY A 88 -19.10 -0.48 24.69
CA GLY A 88 -20.05 -1.25 23.87
C GLY A 88 -19.78 -1.15 22.35
N LEU A 89 -18.59 -0.68 21.96
CA LEU A 89 -18.13 -0.59 20.57
C LEU A 89 -17.39 -1.88 20.20
N VAL A 90 -17.66 -2.44 19.04
CA VAL A 90 -17.15 -3.76 18.67
C VAL A 90 -16.27 -3.70 17.43
N GLY A 91 -14.95 -3.80 17.63
CA GLY A 91 -13.97 -4.18 16.63
C GLY A 91 -13.18 -3.06 15.98
N ASN A 92 -11.92 -3.39 15.66
CA ASN A 92 -11.01 -2.57 14.87
C ASN A 92 -10.66 -3.31 13.58
N LEU A 93 -10.45 -2.57 12.49
CA LEU A 93 -10.02 -3.10 11.21
C LEU A 93 -8.93 -2.21 10.63
N ARG A 94 -7.71 -2.72 10.56
CA ARG A 94 -6.55 -2.07 9.95
C ARG A 94 -6.47 -2.50 8.49
N ILE A 95 -6.62 -1.54 7.59
CA ILE A 95 -6.75 -1.81 6.17
C ILE A 95 -5.64 -1.10 5.41
N GLY A 96 -4.86 -1.88 4.64
CA GLY A 96 -3.98 -1.38 3.61
C GLY A 96 -4.70 -1.32 2.26
N PHE A 97 -4.40 -0.33 1.44
CA PHE A 97 -4.95 -0.28 0.10
C PHE A 97 -4.01 0.40 -0.90
N VAL A 98 -4.05 -0.04 -2.15
CA VAL A 98 -3.41 0.66 -3.26
C VAL A 98 -4.34 1.75 -3.79
N GLY A 99 -3.81 2.92 -4.14
CA GLY A 99 -4.60 4.11 -4.48
C GLY A 99 -5.66 3.90 -5.57
N ALA A 100 -5.48 2.94 -6.49
CA ALA A 100 -6.51 2.61 -7.49
C ALA A 100 -7.81 2.09 -6.89
N MET A 101 -7.79 1.50 -5.68
CA MET A 101 -8.99 1.00 -5.01
C MET A 101 -10.00 2.10 -4.69
N LEU A 102 -9.54 3.34 -4.56
CA LEU A 102 -10.42 4.51 -4.40
C LEU A 102 -11.39 4.70 -5.58
N TYR A 103 -11.02 4.21 -6.76
CA TYR A 103 -11.83 4.25 -7.98
C TYR A 103 -12.50 2.90 -8.31
N ARG A 104 -12.23 1.86 -7.51
CA ARG A 104 -12.67 0.47 -7.70
C ARG A 104 -13.66 -0.01 -6.65
N GLY A 105 -14.41 0.90 -6.06
CA GLY A 105 -15.50 0.58 -5.14
C GLY A 105 -15.14 0.59 -3.65
N LEU A 106 -13.85 0.72 -3.26
CA LEU A 106 -13.48 0.73 -1.84
C LEU A 106 -14.23 1.80 -1.02
N PRO A 107 -14.37 3.07 -1.47
CA PRO A 107 -15.11 4.07 -0.70
C PRO A 107 -16.59 3.70 -0.51
N GLN A 108 -17.20 3.07 -1.52
CA GLN A 108 -18.58 2.62 -1.44
C GLN A 108 -18.72 1.44 -0.46
N ALA A 109 -17.83 0.44 -0.56
CA ALA A 109 -17.81 -0.71 0.33
C ALA A 109 -17.62 -0.27 1.79
N LEU A 110 -16.70 0.65 2.05
CA LEU A 110 -16.48 1.22 3.38
C LEU A 110 -17.71 1.95 3.92
N ARG A 111 -18.35 2.75 3.10
CA ARG A 111 -19.58 3.47 3.49
C ARG A 111 -20.71 2.53 3.86
N ASN A 112 -20.94 1.49 3.05
CA ASN A 112 -21.97 0.49 3.31
C ASN A 112 -21.65 -0.29 4.59
N PHE A 113 -20.39 -0.70 4.75
CA PHE A 113 -19.90 -1.41 5.92
C PHE A 113 -20.07 -0.57 7.19
N GLN A 114 -19.64 0.69 7.20
CA GLN A 114 -19.77 1.59 8.35
C GLN A 114 -21.24 1.88 8.72
N ALA A 115 -22.14 1.97 7.72
CA ALA A 115 -23.57 2.12 7.96
C ALA A 115 -24.16 0.88 8.67
N ARG A 116 -23.67 -0.33 8.35
CA ARG A 116 -24.11 -1.60 8.94
C ARG A 116 -23.43 -1.90 10.27
N TYR A 117 -22.18 -1.46 10.45
CA TYR A 117 -21.35 -1.69 11.64
C TYR A 117 -20.79 -0.38 12.20
N PRO A 118 -21.64 0.51 12.75
CA PRO A 118 -21.22 1.85 13.18
C PRO A 118 -20.20 1.85 14.33
N GLY A 119 -20.17 0.76 15.12
CA GLY A 119 -19.20 0.59 16.21
C GLY A 119 -17.83 0.07 15.78
N VAL A 120 -17.60 -0.17 14.48
CA VAL A 120 -16.30 -0.63 13.99
C VAL A 120 -15.41 0.54 13.63
N ARG A 121 -14.21 0.58 14.20
CA ARG A 121 -13.18 1.55 13.83
C ARG A 121 -12.36 1.01 12.66
N ILE A 122 -12.23 1.82 11.61
CA ILE A 122 -11.42 1.50 10.44
C ILE A 122 -10.23 2.45 10.40
N LYS A 123 -9.01 1.86 10.35
CA LYS A 123 -7.78 2.58 10.04
C LYS A 123 -7.37 2.25 8.61
N LEU A 124 -7.39 3.25 7.74
CA LEU A 124 -6.98 3.11 6.33
C LEU A 124 -5.56 3.63 6.15
N THR A 125 -4.72 2.87 5.44
CA THR A 125 -3.35 3.27 5.11
C THR A 125 -3.08 2.99 3.64
N GLU A 126 -2.73 4.03 2.87
CA GLU A 126 -2.31 3.85 1.48
C GLU A 126 -0.89 3.29 1.45
N MET A 127 -0.71 2.16 0.78
CA MET A 127 0.55 1.41 0.69
C MET A 127 0.62 0.68 -0.65
N ASN A 128 1.83 0.40 -1.15
CA ASN A 128 1.98 -0.50 -2.29
C ASN A 128 1.70 -1.97 -1.90
N SER A 129 1.51 -2.84 -2.90
CA SER A 129 1.14 -4.25 -2.65
C SER A 129 2.18 -5.01 -1.84
N GLY A 130 3.47 -4.76 -2.08
CA GLY A 130 4.56 -5.41 -1.33
C GLY A 130 4.60 -5.00 0.14
N GLU A 131 4.45 -3.70 0.41
CA GLU A 131 4.35 -3.17 1.77
C GLU A 131 3.16 -3.77 2.51
N GLN A 132 1.98 -3.87 1.86
CA GLN A 132 0.79 -4.49 2.45
C GLN A 132 1.02 -5.96 2.78
N ILE A 133 1.63 -6.75 1.89
CA ILE A 133 1.98 -8.15 2.13
C ILE A 133 2.90 -8.26 3.34
N THR A 134 3.92 -7.42 3.42
CA THR A 134 4.84 -7.39 4.57
C THR A 134 4.10 -7.06 5.87
N GLU A 135 3.23 -6.07 5.88
CA GLU A 135 2.46 -5.68 7.07
C GLU A 135 1.43 -6.76 7.48
N LEU A 136 0.80 -7.45 6.52
CA LEU A 136 -0.07 -8.61 6.79
C LEU A 136 0.69 -9.76 7.45
N MET A 137 1.88 -10.10 6.95
CA MET A 137 2.74 -11.14 7.52
C MET A 137 3.23 -10.81 8.94
N HIS A 138 3.20 -9.53 9.28
CA HIS A 138 3.69 -9.02 10.55
C HIS A 138 2.59 -8.49 11.48
N ASP A 139 1.34 -8.86 11.24
CA ASP A 139 0.18 -8.38 12.02
C ASP A 139 0.05 -6.85 12.10
N GLY A 140 0.62 -6.12 11.13
CA GLY A 140 0.47 -4.67 11.00
C GLY A 140 -0.83 -4.25 10.33
N LEU A 141 -1.41 -5.16 9.52
CA LEU A 141 -2.72 -5.04 8.86
C LEU A 141 -3.57 -6.27 9.11
N ASP A 142 -4.90 -6.09 9.06
CA ASP A 142 -5.89 -7.17 9.10
C ASP A 142 -6.34 -7.53 7.69
N LEU A 143 -6.42 -6.53 6.79
CA LEU A 143 -6.88 -6.68 5.42
C LEU A 143 -6.07 -5.78 4.50
N GLY A 144 -5.63 -6.31 3.36
CA GLY A 144 -4.96 -5.58 2.30
C GLY A 144 -5.77 -5.60 1.00
N PHE A 145 -5.76 -4.50 0.25
CA PHE A 145 -6.30 -4.43 -1.11
C PHE A 145 -5.15 -4.23 -2.09
N VAL A 146 -4.78 -5.29 -2.80
CA VAL A 146 -3.54 -5.38 -3.59
C VAL A 146 -3.80 -5.70 -5.06
N HIS A 147 -2.77 -5.54 -5.89
CA HIS A 147 -2.82 -5.82 -7.32
C HIS A 147 -2.06 -7.09 -7.74
N THR A 148 -1.36 -7.72 -6.82
CA THR A 148 -0.60 -8.94 -7.10
C THR A 148 -1.39 -10.17 -6.75
N SER A 149 -1.22 -11.24 -7.52
CA SER A 149 -1.68 -12.59 -7.19
C SER A 149 -0.56 -13.48 -6.63
N ARG A 150 0.66 -12.96 -6.58
CA ARG A 150 1.82 -13.66 -6.01
C ARG A 150 1.85 -13.38 -4.51
N MET A 151 1.48 -14.39 -3.72
CA MET A 151 1.35 -14.25 -2.27
C MET A 151 2.04 -15.38 -1.54
N PRO A 152 2.57 -15.13 -0.33
CA PRO A 152 2.97 -16.19 0.60
C PRO A 152 1.80 -17.13 0.91
N ASP A 153 2.12 -18.38 1.23
CA ASP A 153 1.13 -19.43 1.51
C ASP A 153 0.30 -19.15 2.79
N GLU A 154 0.83 -18.33 3.68
CA GLU A 154 0.18 -17.87 4.92
C GLU A 154 -0.97 -16.89 4.67
N LEU A 155 -1.02 -16.31 3.48
CA LEU A 155 -2.08 -15.39 3.10
C LEU A 155 -3.13 -16.08 2.24
N GLU A 156 -4.35 -15.58 2.31
CA GLU A 156 -5.44 -15.93 1.41
C GLU A 156 -5.89 -14.70 0.63
N SER A 157 -6.39 -14.90 -0.57
CA SER A 157 -6.83 -13.82 -1.43
C SER A 157 -8.18 -14.11 -2.08
N ARG A 158 -9.00 -13.06 -2.17
CA ARG A 158 -10.26 -13.05 -2.94
C ARG A 158 -10.16 -12.04 -4.06
N LEU A 159 -10.42 -12.45 -5.29
CA LEU A 159 -10.52 -11.53 -6.43
C LEU A 159 -11.76 -10.66 -6.23
N LEU A 160 -11.57 -9.34 -6.19
CA LEU A 160 -12.65 -8.37 -5.98
C LEU A 160 -13.01 -7.63 -7.25
N VAL A 161 -12.01 -7.26 -8.04
CA VAL A 161 -12.19 -6.50 -9.29
C VAL A 161 -11.29 -7.08 -10.36
N SER A 162 -11.85 -7.27 -11.55
CA SER A 162 -11.10 -7.60 -12.75
C SER A 162 -11.60 -6.72 -13.88
N GLU A 163 -10.77 -5.81 -14.38
CA GLU A 163 -11.14 -4.83 -15.39
C GLU A 163 -10.09 -4.73 -16.50
N PRO A 164 -10.43 -4.25 -17.71
CA PRO A 164 -9.46 -4.06 -18.76
C PRO A 164 -8.54 -2.88 -18.47
N PHE A 165 -7.38 -2.87 -19.13
CA PHE A 165 -6.59 -1.66 -19.31
C PHE A 165 -7.21 -0.73 -20.35
N VAL A 166 -7.06 0.56 -20.13
CA VAL A 166 -7.43 1.60 -21.09
C VAL A 166 -6.23 2.49 -21.40
N CYS A 167 -6.25 3.10 -22.57
CA CYS A 167 -5.25 4.08 -22.95
C CYS A 167 -5.61 5.45 -22.34
N CYS A 168 -4.70 6.03 -21.55
CA CYS A 168 -4.77 7.39 -21.05
C CYS A 168 -3.93 8.29 -21.96
N LEU A 169 -4.54 9.33 -22.51
CA LEU A 169 -3.99 10.23 -23.52
C LEU A 169 -4.18 11.68 -23.11
N PRO A 170 -3.28 12.59 -23.51
CA PRO A 170 -3.55 14.01 -23.45
C PRO A 170 -4.82 14.35 -24.26
N ALA A 171 -5.66 15.26 -23.77
CA ALA A 171 -6.92 15.60 -24.44
C ALA A 171 -6.75 16.09 -25.89
N ARG A 172 -5.59 16.70 -26.20
CA ARG A 172 -5.28 17.19 -27.54
C ARG A 172 -4.57 16.17 -28.42
N HIS A 173 -4.31 14.96 -27.92
CA HIS A 173 -3.61 13.92 -28.67
C HIS A 173 -4.47 13.45 -29.86
N PRO A 174 -3.87 13.18 -31.05
CA PRO A 174 -4.64 12.74 -32.22
C PRO A 174 -5.49 11.49 -31.96
N LEU A 175 -4.95 10.51 -31.21
CA LEU A 175 -5.65 9.28 -30.85
C LEU A 175 -6.81 9.52 -29.86
N ALA A 176 -6.86 10.66 -29.17
CA ALA A 176 -7.96 10.99 -28.25
C ALA A 176 -9.31 11.16 -28.96
N ARG A 177 -9.33 11.32 -30.28
CA ARG A 177 -10.55 11.44 -31.12
C ARG A 177 -11.07 10.07 -31.55
N LYS A 178 -10.27 9.00 -31.46
CA LYS A 178 -10.70 7.65 -31.86
C LYS A 178 -11.67 7.07 -30.83
N ALA A 179 -12.59 6.22 -31.24
CA ALA A 179 -13.49 5.49 -30.35
C ALA A 179 -12.74 4.42 -29.53
N GLY A 180 -11.65 3.86 -30.07
CA GLY A 180 -10.74 2.93 -29.42
C GLY A 180 -9.34 3.06 -29.99
N VAL A 181 -8.34 2.62 -29.25
CA VAL A 181 -6.91 2.68 -29.60
C VAL A 181 -6.36 1.26 -29.60
N ARG A 182 -5.54 0.90 -30.58
CA ARG A 182 -4.77 -0.34 -30.54
C ARG A 182 -3.43 -0.10 -29.85
N ALA A 183 -2.90 -1.10 -29.16
CA ALA A 183 -1.59 -0.96 -28.50
C ALA A 183 -0.49 -0.55 -29.50
N GLY A 184 -0.51 -1.06 -30.72
CA GLY A 184 0.43 -0.70 -31.80
C GLY A 184 0.38 0.77 -32.21
N ASP A 185 -0.74 1.48 -32.04
CA ASP A 185 -0.86 2.93 -32.31
C ASP A 185 0.02 3.78 -31.34
N LEU A 186 0.50 3.17 -30.26
CA LEU A 186 1.29 3.85 -29.21
C LEU A 186 2.80 3.65 -29.39
N ARG A 187 3.25 2.92 -30.41
CA ARG A 187 4.65 2.50 -30.61
C ARG A 187 5.67 3.65 -30.48
N ASP A 188 5.39 4.77 -31.12
CA ASP A 188 6.31 5.93 -31.18
C ASP A 188 5.97 7.02 -30.16
N GLN A 189 5.11 6.70 -29.20
CA GLN A 189 4.72 7.66 -28.17
C GLN A 189 5.62 7.55 -26.93
N PRO A 190 5.95 8.67 -26.26
CA PRO A 190 6.58 8.62 -24.96
C PRO A 190 5.60 8.08 -23.92
N PHE A 191 6.09 7.18 -23.08
CA PHE A 191 5.26 6.56 -22.02
C PHE A 191 5.54 7.17 -20.66
N VAL A 192 4.46 7.31 -19.89
CA VAL A 192 4.49 7.48 -18.44
C VAL A 192 4.09 6.15 -17.82
N LEU A 193 5.00 5.53 -17.07
CA LEU A 193 4.78 4.22 -16.44
C LEU A 193 4.71 4.30 -14.92
N PHE A 194 4.18 3.23 -14.37
CA PHE A 194 4.34 2.94 -12.95
C PHE A 194 5.73 2.36 -12.72
N GLY A 195 6.47 2.89 -11.74
CA GLY A 195 7.84 2.44 -11.46
C GLY A 195 7.89 0.94 -11.10
N GLN A 196 8.83 0.21 -11.70
CA GLN A 196 8.99 -1.23 -11.47
C GLN A 196 9.17 -1.59 -9.99
N GLY A 197 9.95 -0.80 -9.24
CA GLY A 197 10.19 -1.02 -7.81
C GLY A 197 8.96 -0.79 -6.93
N VAL A 198 7.90 -0.16 -7.45
CA VAL A 198 6.66 0.11 -6.70
C VAL A 198 5.61 -0.95 -6.96
N SER A 199 5.47 -1.39 -8.21
CA SER A 199 4.52 -2.43 -8.63
C SER A 199 5.06 -3.22 -9.80
N PRO A 200 5.91 -4.24 -9.54
CA PRO A 200 6.50 -5.08 -10.58
C PRO A 200 5.43 -5.70 -11.49
N ASP A 201 4.37 -6.27 -10.91
CA ASP A 201 3.30 -6.95 -11.67
C ASP A 201 2.60 -6.01 -12.66
N TYR A 202 2.36 -4.75 -12.28
CA TYR A 202 1.77 -3.76 -13.18
C TYR A 202 2.73 -3.36 -14.29
N HIS A 203 3.97 -3.10 -13.94
CA HIS A 203 5.00 -2.76 -14.89
C HIS A 203 5.14 -3.86 -15.94
N ASP A 204 5.26 -5.11 -15.52
CA ASP A 204 5.41 -6.27 -16.40
C ASP A 204 4.17 -6.49 -17.29
N ARG A 205 2.96 -6.26 -16.77
CA ARG A 205 1.72 -6.34 -17.57
C ARG A 205 1.69 -5.30 -18.67
N ILE A 206 2.08 -4.06 -18.40
CA ILE A 206 2.13 -3.01 -19.43
C ILE A 206 3.19 -3.34 -20.47
N LEU A 207 4.38 -3.79 -20.07
CA LEU A 207 5.41 -4.24 -20.99
C LEU A 207 4.93 -5.42 -21.85
N SER A 208 4.20 -6.36 -21.27
CA SER A 208 3.62 -7.50 -21.99
C SER A 208 2.60 -7.06 -23.05
N ILE A 209 1.73 -6.09 -22.74
CA ILE A 209 0.78 -5.52 -23.72
C ILE A 209 1.54 -4.91 -24.90
N CYS A 210 2.57 -4.13 -24.63
CA CYS A 210 3.39 -3.49 -25.67
C CYS A 210 4.16 -4.54 -26.50
N ALA A 211 4.74 -5.55 -25.84
CA ALA A 211 5.47 -6.63 -26.52
C ALA A 211 4.57 -7.46 -27.43
N GLN A 212 3.33 -7.76 -27.03
CA GLN A 212 2.34 -8.44 -27.87
C GLN A 212 1.97 -7.61 -29.11
N ALA A 213 2.02 -6.28 -29.01
CA ALA A 213 1.85 -5.38 -30.14
C ALA A 213 3.14 -5.12 -30.94
N GLY A 214 4.23 -5.84 -30.64
CA GLY A 214 5.48 -5.82 -31.39
C GLY A 214 6.39 -4.62 -31.12
N PHE A 215 6.32 -4.00 -29.93
CA PHE A 215 7.20 -2.91 -29.55
C PHE A 215 7.55 -2.90 -28.05
N ARG A 216 8.61 -2.13 -27.73
CA ARG A 216 8.94 -1.77 -26.34
C ARG A 216 8.59 -0.29 -26.11
N PRO A 217 7.91 0.07 -25.00
CA PRO A 217 7.54 1.44 -24.75
C PRO A 217 8.78 2.31 -24.48
N GLN A 218 8.79 3.51 -25.00
CA GLN A 218 9.80 4.52 -24.66
C GLN A 218 9.42 5.19 -23.34
N VAL A 219 9.87 4.65 -22.22
CA VAL A 219 9.58 5.18 -20.89
C VAL A 219 10.34 6.50 -20.71
N ARG A 220 9.62 7.61 -20.58
CA ARG A 220 10.20 8.93 -20.28
C ARG A 220 10.03 9.37 -18.86
N HIS A 221 8.95 8.92 -18.24
CA HIS A 221 8.62 9.27 -16.85
C HIS A 221 8.12 8.05 -16.11
N GLU A 222 8.54 7.92 -14.86
CA GLU A 222 8.02 6.94 -13.92
C GLU A 222 7.36 7.65 -12.74
N ALA A 223 6.25 7.10 -12.27
CA ALA A 223 5.52 7.62 -11.12
C ALA A 223 5.17 6.50 -10.12
N ARG A 224 4.98 6.87 -8.86
CA ARG A 224 4.66 5.92 -7.79
C ARG A 224 3.14 5.76 -7.57
N HIS A 225 2.33 6.68 -8.07
CA HIS A 225 0.89 6.73 -7.84
C HIS A 225 0.15 6.93 -9.16
N TRP A 226 -1.00 6.28 -9.31
CA TRP A 226 -1.80 6.37 -10.52
C TRP A 226 -2.25 7.80 -10.86
N LEU A 227 -2.62 8.59 -9.84
CA LEU A 227 -2.97 9.99 -10.06
C LEU A 227 -1.80 10.80 -10.63
N ALA A 228 -0.57 10.51 -10.22
CA ALA A 228 0.62 11.16 -10.80
C ALA A 228 0.79 10.74 -12.26
N VAL A 229 0.61 9.46 -12.61
CA VAL A 229 0.63 9.00 -14.01
C VAL A 229 -0.39 9.77 -14.85
N VAL A 230 -1.66 9.79 -14.42
CA VAL A 230 -2.73 10.48 -15.16
C VAL A 230 -2.48 12.00 -15.23
N SER A 231 -1.97 12.60 -14.16
CA SER A 231 -1.60 14.03 -14.14
C SER A 231 -0.50 14.36 -15.13
N LEU A 232 0.58 13.59 -15.20
CA LEU A 232 1.66 13.80 -16.16
C LEU A 232 1.15 13.65 -17.61
N VAL A 233 0.31 12.65 -17.87
CA VAL A 233 -0.35 12.49 -19.17
C VAL A 233 -1.23 13.70 -19.50
N SER A 234 -2.00 14.21 -18.54
CA SER A 234 -2.88 15.37 -18.76
C SER A 234 -2.12 16.64 -19.20
N GLN A 235 -0.85 16.75 -18.81
CA GLN A 235 0.05 17.84 -19.19
C GLN A 235 0.82 17.58 -20.50
N GLY A 236 0.54 16.46 -21.19
CA GLY A 236 1.16 16.17 -22.48
C GLY A 236 2.56 15.53 -22.39
N LEU A 237 2.95 15.02 -21.21
CA LEU A 237 4.28 14.43 -20.99
C LEU A 237 4.41 12.99 -21.51
N GLY A 238 3.34 12.44 -22.11
CA GLY A 238 3.33 11.12 -22.70
C GLY A 238 1.94 10.47 -22.68
N VAL A 239 1.91 9.18 -22.94
CA VAL A 239 0.72 8.33 -22.88
C VAL A 239 0.89 7.27 -21.81
N ALA A 240 -0.20 6.68 -21.34
CA ALA A 240 -0.13 5.59 -20.36
C ALA A 240 -1.20 4.53 -20.62
N LEU A 241 -0.92 3.29 -20.18
CA LEU A 241 -1.92 2.25 -20.04
C LEU A 241 -2.29 2.14 -18.56
N VAL A 242 -3.55 2.34 -18.26
CA VAL A 242 -4.05 2.42 -16.89
C VAL A 242 -5.29 1.56 -16.69
N PRO A 243 -5.61 1.14 -15.46
CA PRO A 243 -6.88 0.48 -15.16
C PRO A 243 -8.08 1.31 -15.58
N GLN A 244 -9.14 0.67 -16.08
CA GLN A 244 -10.33 1.34 -16.58
C GLN A 244 -11.00 2.25 -15.54
N ALA A 245 -10.98 1.86 -14.27
CA ALA A 245 -11.59 2.64 -13.19
C ALA A 245 -11.01 4.06 -13.06
N LEU A 246 -9.75 4.28 -13.47
CA LEU A 246 -9.11 5.59 -13.41
C LEU A 246 -9.74 6.65 -14.33
N ARG A 247 -10.61 6.24 -15.28
CA ARG A 247 -11.44 7.18 -16.04
C ARG A 247 -12.32 8.05 -15.13
N HIS A 248 -12.63 7.55 -13.93
CA HIS A 248 -13.43 8.27 -12.94
C HIS A 248 -12.60 9.26 -12.09
N SER A 249 -11.28 9.36 -12.33
CA SER A 249 -10.42 10.35 -11.65
C SER A 249 -10.81 11.81 -11.97
N ALA A 250 -11.58 12.02 -13.05
CA ALA A 250 -12.07 13.32 -13.52
C ALA A 250 -10.97 14.39 -13.71
N LEU A 251 -9.70 13.98 -13.91
CA LEU A 251 -8.60 14.92 -14.16
C LEU A 251 -8.76 15.58 -15.53
N ARG A 252 -8.90 16.90 -15.51
CA ARG A 252 -8.98 17.69 -16.74
C ARG A 252 -7.69 17.57 -17.54
N GLY A 253 -7.80 17.46 -18.85
CA GLY A 253 -6.65 17.36 -19.78
C GLY A 253 -6.24 15.91 -20.07
N ALA A 254 -6.77 14.91 -19.41
CA ALA A 254 -6.62 13.51 -19.76
C ALA A 254 -7.91 12.94 -20.38
N VAL A 255 -7.75 12.07 -21.37
CA VAL A 255 -8.84 11.34 -22.04
C VAL A 255 -8.53 9.87 -22.01
N PHE A 256 -9.53 9.04 -21.69
CA PHE A 256 -9.41 7.60 -21.61
C PHE A 256 -10.09 6.95 -22.82
N ARG A 257 -9.39 6.02 -23.49
CA ARG A 257 -9.92 5.28 -24.64
C ARG A 257 -9.76 3.78 -24.41
N PRO A 258 -10.76 2.97 -24.80
CA PRO A 258 -10.63 1.52 -24.74
C PRO A 258 -9.39 1.05 -25.52
N LEU A 259 -8.69 0.08 -24.98
CA LEU A 259 -7.60 -0.62 -25.66
C LEU A 259 -8.21 -1.82 -26.39
N ALA A 260 -8.31 -1.71 -27.73
CA ALA A 260 -9.17 -2.58 -28.55
C ALA A 260 -8.63 -4.01 -28.72
N ASP A 261 -7.32 -4.24 -28.57
CA ASP A 261 -6.62 -5.47 -28.89
C ASP A 261 -5.89 -6.13 -27.71
N ALA A 262 -5.98 -5.56 -26.51
CA ALA A 262 -5.37 -6.15 -25.34
C ALA A 262 -6.39 -6.95 -24.50
N ARG A 263 -6.02 -8.21 -24.22
CA ARG A 263 -6.79 -9.10 -23.33
C ARG A 263 -6.34 -9.03 -21.86
N ALA A 264 -5.22 -8.37 -21.60
CA ALA A 264 -4.68 -8.23 -20.26
C ALA A 264 -5.66 -7.50 -19.33
N ARG A 265 -5.81 -8.05 -18.13
CA ARG A 265 -6.71 -7.49 -17.14
C ARG A 265 -5.94 -6.93 -15.95
N SER A 266 -6.53 -5.94 -15.35
CA SER A 266 -6.06 -5.32 -14.13
C SER A 266 -6.91 -5.85 -12.98
N ASP A 267 -6.35 -6.81 -12.26
CA ASP A 267 -7.01 -7.48 -11.16
C ASP A 267 -6.68 -6.78 -9.83
N ALA A 268 -7.63 -6.79 -8.90
CA ALA A 268 -7.43 -6.37 -7.52
C ALA A 268 -8.01 -7.42 -6.56
N TYR A 269 -7.28 -7.68 -5.50
CA TYR A 269 -7.58 -8.73 -4.53
C TYR A 269 -7.70 -8.13 -3.14
N GLY A 270 -8.67 -8.64 -2.35
CA GLY A 270 -8.67 -8.53 -0.91
C GLY A 270 -7.82 -9.65 -0.33
N VAL A 271 -6.92 -9.33 0.58
CA VAL A 271 -5.92 -10.26 1.11
C VAL A 271 -5.89 -10.18 2.62
N SER A 272 -5.94 -11.32 3.27
CA SER A 272 -5.80 -11.45 4.73
C SER A 272 -4.96 -12.67 5.07
N ARG A 273 -4.59 -12.81 6.33
CA ARG A 273 -3.98 -14.04 6.82
C ARG A 273 -4.99 -15.18 6.81
N ARG A 274 -4.54 -16.41 6.49
CA ARG A 274 -5.40 -17.61 6.56
C ARG A 274 -5.89 -17.95 7.97
N ASP A 275 -5.09 -17.61 8.98
CA ASP A 275 -5.41 -17.82 10.39
C ASP A 275 -6.15 -16.62 11.02
N ALA A 276 -6.50 -15.59 10.24
CA ALA A 276 -7.23 -14.44 10.72
C ALA A 276 -8.60 -14.82 11.27
N ARG A 277 -8.86 -14.46 12.52
CA ARG A 277 -10.12 -14.78 13.23
C ARG A 277 -11.12 -13.62 13.23
N ASN A 278 -10.75 -12.47 12.69
CA ASN A 278 -11.61 -11.29 12.67
C ASN A 278 -12.74 -11.45 11.65
N PRO A 279 -14.00 -11.65 12.06
CA PRO A 279 -15.12 -11.87 11.14
C PRO A 279 -15.46 -10.63 10.30
N LEU A 280 -14.97 -9.44 10.69
CA LEU A 280 -15.21 -8.18 9.99
C LEU A 280 -14.51 -8.16 8.64
N ILE A 281 -13.42 -8.93 8.46
CA ILE A 281 -12.71 -9.05 7.18
C ILE A 281 -13.65 -9.59 6.10
N GLY A 282 -14.24 -10.75 6.33
CA GLY A 282 -15.19 -11.37 5.39
C GLY A 282 -16.38 -10.46 5.09
N ARG A 283 -16.96 -9.85 6.14
CA ARG A 283 -18.10 -8.92 6.00
C ARG A 283 -17.78 -7.70 5.15
N LEU A 284 -16.57 -7.14 5.27
CA LEU A 284 -16.16 -6.02 4.41
C LEU A 284 -15.89 -6.47 2.97
N LEU A 285 -15.29 -7.65 2.77
CA LEU A 285 -15.06 -8.19 1.43
C LEU A 285 -16.38 -8.50 0.71
N ASP A 286 -17.44 -8.86 1.43
CA ASP A 286 -18.78 -9.11 0.87
C ASP A 286 -19.46 -7.84 0.33
N GLU A 287 -19.06 -6.65 0.80
CA GLU A 287 -19.55 -5.37 0.25
C GLU A 287 -19.10 -5.10 -1.19
N PHE A 288 -18.09 -5.85 -1.70
CA PHE A 288 -17.69 -5.78 -3.11
C PHE A 288 -18.56 -6.65 -4.04
N GLY A 289 -19.45 -7.48 -3.48
CA GLY A 289 -20.26 -8.44 -4.24
C GLY A 289 -19.44 -9.59 -4.81
N ASP A 290 -20.13 -10.51 -5.49
CA ASP A 290 -19.46 -11.58 -6.24
C ASP A 290 -18.94 -10.99 -7.57
N THR A 291 -17.63 -10.91 -7.73
CA THR A 291 -17.03 -10.60 -9.02
C THR A 291 -17.33 -11.78 -9.95
N PRO A 292 -17.99 -11.58 -11.12
CA PRO A 292 -18.29 -12.67 -12.02
C PRO A 292 -17.01 -13.43 -12.38
N ALA A 293 -17.07 -14.75 -12.26
CA ALA A 293 -15.98 -15.63 -12.64
C ALA A 293 -15.46 -15.28 -14.03
N ARG A 294 -14.15 -15.36 -14.20
CA ARG A 294 -13.49 -15.14 -15.51
C ARG A 294 -14.19 -15.99 -16.58
N ALA A 295 -14.88 -15.35 -17.51
CA ALA A 295 -15.30 -15.97 -18.76
C ALA A 295 -14.14 -15.97 -19.77
#